data_940b8d9807e94df1a6df74dc0162cec4
#
_entry.id   940b8d9807e94df1a6df74dc0162cec4
#
_cell.length_a   1.000
_cell.length_b   1.000
_cell.length_c   1.000
_cell.angle_alpha   90.00
_cell.angle_beta   90.00
_cell.angle_gamma   90.00
#
_symmetry.space_group_name_H-M   'P 1'
#
loop_
_entity.id
_entity.type
_entity.pdbx_description
1 polymer ?
#
loop_
_entity_poly.entity_id
_entity_poly.type
_entity_poly.pdbx_seq_one_letter_code
_entity_poly.pdbx_strand_id
1 'polypeptide(L)'
;RLFPPQAEALPHALSGKNMMLAIPTASGKSLVAHITMAHRLANELKGSRGVYIVPLKALASEKYEELKEISSCVGLKVGLAIGDRGSEMSSIEDSDILVCTSEKFDSMLRGRASLIEDIGIVVADEFHLLQDPSRGPTLEILLSRIRHKREDAQLLALSATVGNAKEIAEWLEAELICSDWRPVTLYSGTLTGLDLRYHSI
;
A
#
# COMPACT_ATOMS: atom_id res chain seq x y z
N ARG A 1 -4.24 -12.59 -16.92
CA ARG A 1 -5.65 -12.51 -16.52
C ARG A 1 -5.70 -12.10 -15.05
N LEU A 2 -6.51 -11.07 -14.71
CA LEU A 2 -6.72 -10.67 -13.32
C LEU A 2 -7.53 -11.70 -12.54
N PHE A 3 -7.27 -11.81 -11.25
CA PHE A 3 -8.13 -12.53 -10.32
C PHE A 3 -9.43 -11.77 -10.08
N PRO A 4 -10.55 -12.45 -9.70
CA PRO A 4 -11.83 -11.77 -9.54
C PRO A 4 -11.79 -10.52 -8.63
N PRO A 5 -11.19 -10.56 -7.43
CA PRO A 5 -11.12 -9.35 -6.59
C PRO A 5 -10.27 -8.22 -7.19
N GLN A 6 -9.24 -8.56 -7.99
CA GLN A 6 -8.43 -7.55 -8.69
C GLN A 6 -9.25 -6.88 -9.81
N ALA A 7 -10.02 -7.69 -10.56
CA ALA A 7 -10.87 -7.19 -11.65
C ALA A 7 -11.99 -6.28 -11.12
N GLU A 8 -12.52 -6.55 -9.92
CA GLU A 8 -13.47 -5.71 -9.23
C GLU A 8 -12.85 -4.41 -8.73
N ALA A 9 -11.69 -4.51 -8.05
CA ALA A 9 -11.04 -3.37 -7.40
C ALA A 9 -10.44 -2.35 -8.39
N LEU A 10 -9.89 -2.82 -9.51
CA LEU A 10 -9.10 -1.98 -10.40
C LEU A 10 -9.88 -0.79 -11.01
N PRO A 11 -11.13 -0.94 -11.49
CA PRO A 11 -11.92 0.21 -11.98
C PRO A 11 -12.16 1.28 -10.90
N HIS A 12 -12.42 0.86 -9.66
CA HIS A 12 -12.61 1.78 -8.53
C HIS A 12 -11.32 2.52 -8.19
N ALA A 13 -10.21 1.81 -8.10
CA ALA A 13 -8.90 2.42 -7.86
C ALA A 13 -8.50 3.42 -8.96
N LEU A 14 -8.74 3.08 -10.22
CA LEU A 14 -8.45 3.96 -11.36
C LEU A 14 -9.38 5.18 -11.45
N SER A 15 -10.55 5.16 -10.82
CA SER A 15 -11.46 6.32 -10.79
C SER A 15 -10.99 7.48 -9.91
N GLY A 16 -9.89 7.31 -9.18
CA GLY A 16 -9.33 8.33 -8.30
C GLY A 16 -9.94 8.39 -6.89
N LYS A 17 -10.91 7.54 -6.59
CA LYS A 17 -11.51 7.45 -5.25
C LYS A 17 -10.56 6.75 -4.28
N ASN A 18 -10.67 7.11 -3.00
CA ASN A 18 -10.06 6.33 -1.94
C ASN A 18 -10.64 4.93 -1.91
N MET A 19 -9.80 3.93 -1.66
CA MET A 19 -10.23 2.54 -1.64
C MET A 19 -9.52 1.77 -0.53
N MET A 20 -10.28 0.93 0.16
CA MET A 20 -9.74 -0.11 1.02
C MET A 20 -10.00 -1.48 0.38
N LEU A 21 -8.91 -2.20 0.09
CA LEU A 21 -8.95 -3.55 -0.47
C LEU A 21 -8.60 -4.55 0.64
N ALA A 22 -9.64 -5.19 1.20
CA ALA A 22 -9.52 -6.17 2.29
C ALA A 22 -9.76 -7.58 1.74
N ILE A 23 -8.71 -8.21 1.23
CA ILE A 23 -8.73 -9.56 0.65
C ILE A 23 -7.59 -10.41 1.21
N PRO A 24 -7.70 -11.76 1.17
CA PRO A 24 -6.69 -12.64 1.74
C PRO A 24 -5.27 -12.38 1.21
N THR A 25 -4.26 -12.74 2.00
CA THR A 25 -2.87 -12.75 1.55
C THR A 25 -2.72 -13.65 0.32
N ALA A 26 -1.78 -13.36 -0.55
CA ALA A 26 -1.54 -14.02 -1.84
C ALA A 26 -2.65 -13.88 -2.91
N SER A 27 -3.64 -13.01 -2.70
CA SER A 27 -4.66 -12.68 -3.72
C SER A 27 -4.24 -11.54 -4.66
N GLY A 28 -3.00 -11.07 -4.56
CA GLY A 28 -2.40 -10.09 -5.48
C GLY A 28 -2.88 -8.65 -5.27
N LYS A 29 -3.12 -8.22 -4.02
CA LYS A 29 -3.48 -6.83 -3.64
C LYS A 29 -2.52 -5.80 -4.22
N SER A 30 -1.22 -6.05 -4.05
CA SER A 30 -0.17 -5.12 -4.48
C SER A 30 -0.23 -4.80 -5.97
N LEU A 31 -0.61 -5.77 -6.82
CA LEU A 31 -0.73 -5.54 -8.26
C LEU A 31 -1.76 -4.45 -8.59
N VAL A 32 -2.90 -4.42 -7.89
CA VAL A 32 -3.92 -3.38 -8.08
C VAL A 32 -3.33 -2.00 -7.76
N ALA A 33 -2.61 -1.88 -6.64
CA ALA A 33 -1.98 -0.63 -6.25
C ALA A 33 -0.86 -0.21 -7.22
N HIS A 34 -0.03 -1.15 -7.67
CA HIS A 34 1.07 -0.87 -8.61
C HIS A 34 0.55 -0.35 -9.95
N ILE A 35 -0.46 -1.03 -10.52
CA ILE A 35 -1.10 -0.60 -11.77
C ILE A 35 -1.74 0.78 -11.59
N THR A 36 -2.45 0.98 -10.48
CA THR A 36 -3.12 2.26 -10.21
C THR A 36 -2.12 3.40 -10.09
N MET A 37 -1.07 3.24 -9.29
CA MET A 37 -0.03 4.26 -9.14
C MET A 37 0.64 4.59 -10.47
N ALA A 38 1.09 3.57 -11.20
CA ALA A 38 1.76 3.77 -12.49
C ALA A 38 0.84 4.46 -13.50
N HIS A 39 -0.41 4.02 -13.61
CA HIS A 39 -1.38 4.62 -14.53
C HIS A 39 -1.70 6.07 -14.17
N ARG A 40 -2.04 6.33 -12.90
CA ARG A 40 -2.48 7.66 -12.46
C ARG A 40 -1.36 8.69 -12.55
N LEU A 41 -0.15 8.35 -12.10
CA LEU A 41 0.99 9.26 -12.17
C LEU A 41 1.43 9.54 -13.61
N ALA A 42 1.34 8.55 -14.50
CA ALA A 42 1.69 8.74 -15.91
C ALA A 42 0.67 9.58 -16.68
N ASN A 43 -0.62 9.54 -16.31
CA ASN A 43 -1.69 10.15 -17.13
C ASN A 43 -2.39 11.33 -16.45
N GLU A 44 -2.80 11.18 -15.18
CA GLU A 44 -3.72 12.12 -14.53
C GLU A 44 -3.03 13.00 -13.46
N LEU A 45 -2.04 12.45 -12.76
CA LEU A 45 -1.32 13.10 -11.66
C LEU A 45 0.10 13.50 -12.07
N LYS A 46 0.28 13.99 -13.30
CA LYS A 46 1.59 14.38 -13.82
C LYS A 46 2.23 15.46 -12.95
N GLY A 47 3.48 15.22 -12.54
CA GLY A 47 4.21 16.12 -11.65
C GLY A 47 3.90 15.93 -10.16
N SER A 48 2.93 15.08 -9.83
CA SER A 48 2.72 14.66 -8.44
C SER A 48 3.57 13.42 -8.11
N ARG A 49 3.70 13.14 -6.83
CA ARG A 49 4.44 12.00 -6.29
C ARG A 49 3.50 10.94 -5.74
N GLY A 50 3.83 9.67 -5.99
CA GLY A 50 3.25 8.52 -5.32
C GLY A 50 4.08 8.12 -4.09
N VAL A 51 3.41 7.73 -3.00
CA VAL A 51 4.09 7.19 -1.80
C VAL A 51 3.54 5.81 -1.50
N TYR A 52 4.42 4.80 -1.48
CA TYR A 52 4.07 3.42 -1.13
C TYR A 52 4.65 3.08 0.24
N ILE A 53 3.77 2.95 1.22
CA ILE A 53 4.13 2.74 2.63
C ILE A 53 3.97 1.27 2.98
N VAL A 54 5.02 0.69 3.55
CA VAL A 54 5.04 -0.69 4.04
C VAL A 54 5.49 -0.75 5.51
N PRO A 55 5.13 -1.79 6.26
CA PRO A 55 5.48 -1.88 7.67
C PRO A 55 6.92 -2.31 7.94
N LEU A 56 7.61 -2.92 6.98
CA LEU A 56 8.92 -3.53 7.17
C LEU A 56 9.90 -3.15 6.05
N LYS A 57 11.18 -2.93 6.41
CA LYS A 57 12.25 -2.63 5.45
C LYS A 57 12.42 -3.71 4.38
N ALA A 58 12.26 -4.99 4.75
CA ALA A 58 12.35 -6.11 3.80
C ALA A 58 11.24 -6.02 2.73
N LEU A 59 10.01 -5.71 3.14
CA LEU A 59 8.89 -5.49 2.22
C LEU A 59 9.11 -4.26 1.34
N ALA A 60 9.73 -3.21 1.87
CA ALA A 60 10.04 -2.03 1.06
C ALA A 60 10.97 -2.36 -0.11
N SER A 61 12.00 -3.17 0.13
CA SER A 61 12.90 -3.61 -0.94
C SER A 61 12.20 -4.48 -1.99
N GLU A 62 11.32 -5.39 -1.56
CA GLU A 62 10.51 -6.22 -2.46
C GLU A 62 9.58 -5.36 -3.33
N LYS A 63 8.82 -4.46 -2.69
CA LYS A 63 7.87 -3.59 -3.39
C LYS A 63 8.57 -2.56 -4.30
N TYR A 64 9.76 -2.14 -3.94
CA TYR A 64 10.59 -1.30 -4.80
C TYR A 64 10.92 -2.00 -6.12
N GLU A 65 11.38 -3.25 -6.09
CA GLU A 65 11.72 -3.99 -7.31
C GLU A 65 10.46 -4.27 -8.16
N GLU A 66 9.35 -4.67 -7.55
CA GLU A 66 8.07 -4.87 -8.24
C GLU A 66 7.56 -3.58 -8.91
N LEU A 67 7.57 -2.46 -8.20
CA LEU A 67 7.13 -1.16 -8.73
C LEU A 67 8.07 -0.65 -9.81
N LYS A 68 9.38 -0.82 -9.66
CA LYS A 68 10.37 -0.42 -10.64
C LYS A 68 10.16 -1.12 -11.98
N GLU A 69 9.86 -2.42 -11.97
CA GLU A 69 9.57 -3.18 -13.18
C GLU A 69 8.34 -2.60 -13.91
N ILE A 70 7.22 -2.42 -13.20
CA ILE A 70 5.97 -1.93 -13.78
C ILE A 70 6.10 -0.46 -14.22
N SER A 71 6.68 0.38 -13.37
CA SER A 71 6.75 1.84 -13.59
C SER A 71 7.73 2.22 -14.71
N SER A 72 8.77 1.41 -14.95
CA SER A 72 9.70 1.61 -16.05
C SER A 72 9.02 1.58 -17.42
N CYS A 73 7.96 0.79 -17.57
CA CYS A 73 7.18 0.69 -18.82
C CYS A 73 6.49 2.00 -19.19
N VAL A 74 6.27 2.90 -18.24
CA VAL A 74 5.63 4.22 -18.42
C VAL A 74 6.57 5.39 -18.14
N GLY A 75 7.87 5.11 -17.97
CA GLY A 75 8.91 6.12 -17.79
C GLY A 75 8.97 6.77 -16.40
N LEU A 76 8.32 6.19 -15.38
CA LEU A 76 8.35 6.68 -14.01
C LEU A 76 9.55 6.13 -13.23
N LYS A 77 10.15 6.97 -12.40
CA LYS A 77 11.26 6.64 -11.53
C LYS A 77 10.77 6.25 -10.15
N VAL A 78 11.31 5.15 -9.62
CA VAL A 78 10.99 4.68 -8.26
C VAL A 78 12.21 4.89 -7.36
N GLY A 79 11.99 5.51 -6.20
CA GLY A 79 12.96 5.68 -5.14
C GLY A 79 12.65 4.78 -3.94
N LEU A 80 13.69 4.37 -3.21
CA LEU A 80 13.59 3.56 -2.00
C LEU A 80 14.14 4.33 -0.80
N ALA A 81 13.34 4.53 0.24
CA ALA A 81 13.75 5.17 1.48
C ALA A 81 13.66 4.20 2.67
N ILE A 82 14.77 3.53 2.98
CA ILE A 82 14.92 2.64 4.14
C ILE A 82 16.24 2.94 4.86
N GLY A 83 16.23 3.02 6.20
CA GLY A 83 17.45 3.26 7.00
C GLY A 83 17.84 4.73 7.15
N ASP A 84 19.04 4.97 7.71
CA ASP A 84 19.49 6.30 8.17
C ASP A 84 20.50 6.99 7.22
N ARG A 85 20.84 6.41 6.08
CA ARG A 85 21.91 6.91 5.22
C ARG A 85 21.45 8.06 4.33
N GLY A 86 22.12 9.19 4.44
CA GLY A 86 21.87 10.41 3.64
C GLY A 86 22.29 10.32 2.16
N SER A 87 22.93 9.22 1.73
CA SER A 87 23.38 9.02 0.34
C SER A 87 22.26 8.71 -0.66
N GLU A 88 21.04 8.48 -0.17
CA GLU A 88 19.86 8.16 -0.99
C GLU A 88 19.02 9.40 -1.33
N MET A 89 19.39 10.58 -0.81
CA MET A 89 18.55 11.78 -0.86
C MET A 89 18.31 12.26 -2.30
N SER A 90 19.32 12.24 -3.18
CA SER A 90 19.16 12.66 -4.57
C SER A 90 18.26 11.73 -5.36
N SER A 91 18.32 10.41 -5.12
CA SER A 91 17.46 9.45 -5.77
C SER A 91 16.00 9.54 -5.31
N ILE A 92 15.78 9.97 -4.07
CA ILE A 92 14.46 10.20 -3.50
C ILE A 92 13.83 11.49 -4.08
N GLU A 93 14.64 12.54 -4.24
CA GLU A 93 14.17 13.82 -4.80
C GLU A 93 13.71 13.69 -6.24
N ASP A 94 14.43 12.91 -7.04
CA ASP A 94 14.14 12.69 -8.47
C ASP A 94 13.11 11.58 -8.74
N SER A 95 12.53 10.95 -7.70
CA SER A 95 11.59 9.86 -7.87
C SER A 95 10.15 10.34 -7.99
N ASP A 96 9.40 9.71 -8.92
CA ASP A 96 7.96 9.89 -9.08
C ASP A 96 7.19 9.03 -8.06
N ILE A 97 7.75 7.89 -7.67
CA ILE A 97 7.19 6.99 -6.66
C ILE A 97 8.24 6.76 -5.58
N LEU A 98 7.86 6.94 -4.32
CA LEU A 98 8.69 6.67 -3.16
C LEU A 98 8.19 5.47 -2.39
N VAL A 99 9.01 4.42 -2.25
CA VAL A 99 8.73 3.27 -1.40
C VAL A 99 9.45 3.44 -0.07
N CYS A 100 8.73 3.34 1.04
CA CYS A 100 9.29 3.61 2.38
C CYS A 100 8.52 2.89 3.50
N THR A 101 9.08 2.89 4.71
CA THR A 101 8.32 2.57 5.91
C THR A 101 7.64 3.82 6.48
N SER A 102 6.57 3.61 7.29
CA SER A 102 5.86 4.71 7.94
C SER A 102 6.78 5.56 8.81
N GLU A 103 7.68 4.96 9.56
CA GLU A 103 8.64 5.65 10.45
C GLU A 103 9.65 6.47 9.64
N LYS A 104 10.13 5.91 8.51
CA LYS A 104 11.07 6.63 7.65
C LYS A 104 10.41 7.83 7.01
N PHE A 105 9.19 7.65 6.48
CA PHE A 105 8.48 8.75 5.84
C PHE A 105 8.10 9.86 6.85
N ASP A 106 7.63 9.49 8.05
CA ASP A 106 7.36 10.46 9.12
C ASP A 106 8.63 11.22 9.55
N SER A 107 9.78 10.54 9.63
CA SER A 107 11.08 11.17 9.89
C SER A 107 11.47 12.17 8.79
N MET A 108 11.24 11.80 7.51
CA MET A 108 11.51 12.70 6.37
C MET A 108 10.62 13.94 6.40
N LEU A 109 9.34 13.78 6.74
CA LEU A 109 8.39 14.88 6.85
C LEU A 109 8.72 15.85 8.01
N ARG A 110 9.35 15.38 9.07
CA ARG A 110 9.87 16.26 10.14
C ARG A 110 11.02 17.13 9.66
N GLY A 111 11.87 16.61 8.78
CA GLY A 111 12.97 17.36 8.21
C GLY A 111 12.58 18.23 7.00
N ARG A 112 11.52 17.86 6.30
CA ARG A 112 11.10 18.48 5.03
C ARG A 112 9.57 18.37 4.86
N ALA A 113 8.86 19.30 5.47
CA ALA A 113 7.38 19.29 5.44
C ALA A 113 6.80 19.46 4.02
N SER A 114 7.52 20.08 3.10
CA SER A 114 7.11 20.27 1.70
C SER A 114 6.96 18.97 0.90
N LEU A 115 7.52 17.85 1.37
CA LEU A 115 7.32 16.56 0.71
C LEU A 115 5.85 16.11 0.64
N ILE A 116 4.98 16.66 1.51
CA ILE A 116 3.55 16.39 1.46
C ILE A 116 2.88 17.10 0.28
N GLU A 117 3.37 18.28 -0.11
CA GLU A 117 2.71 19.17 -1.07
C GLU A 117 2.57 18.55 -2.46
N ASP A 118 3.49 17.67 -2.84
CA ASP A 118 3.53 17.02 -4.16
C ASP A 118 2.83 15.66 -4.19
N ILE A 119 2.28 15.18 -3.05
CA ILE A 119 1.64 13.86 -3.01
C ILE A 119 0.32 13.88 -3.76
N GLY A 120 0.17 13.01 -4.75
CA GLY A 120 -1.07 12.78 -5.49
C GLY A 120 -1.73 11.44 -5.17
N ILE A 121 -0.94 10.43 -4.77
CA ILE A 121 -1.45 9.11 -4.41
C ILE A 121 -0.61 8.47 -3.31
N VAL A 122 -1.28 7.86 -2.33
CA VAL A 122 -0.66 7.11 -1.24
C VAL A 122 -1.19 5.69 -1.24
N VAL A 123 -0.30 4.72 -1.14
CA VAL A 123 -0.63 3.32 -0.85
C VAL A 123 -0.12 2.99 0.54
N ALA A 124 -0.99 2.48 1.40
CA ALA A 124 -0.63 1.91 2.68
C ALA A 124 -0.84 0.40 2.63
N ASP A 125 0.26 -0.36 2.53
CA ASP A 125 0.23 -1.81 2.44
C ASP A 125 0.25 -2.46 3.84
N GLU A 126 -0.28 -3.69 3.92
CA GLU A 126 -0.48 -4.44 5.16
C GLU A 126 -1.22 -3.61 6.24
N PHE A 127 -2.26 -2.92 5.82
CA PHE A 127 -2.99 -1.92 6.63
C PHE A 127 -3.59 -2.51 7.92
N HIS A 128 -3.83 -3.81 7.98
CA HIS A 128 -4.27 -4.50 9.20
C HIS A 128 -3.30 -4.32 10.39
N LEU A 129 -2.03 -3.98 10.13
CA LEU A 129 -1.06 -3.63 11.18
C LEU A 129 -1.31 -2.25 11.81
N LEU A 130 -2.34 -1.52 11.39
CA LEU A 130 -2.82 -0.33 12.12
C LEU A 130 -3.19 -0.66 13.58
N GLN A 131 -3.60 -1.90 13.85
CA GLN A 131 -3.91 -2.39 15.20
C GLN A 131 -2.67 -2.78 16.01
N ASP A 132 -1.48 -2.80 15.41
CA ASP A 132 -0.23 -3.08 16.14
C ASP A 132 0.12 -1.90 17.06
N PRO A 133 0.26 -2.13 18.40
CA PRO A 133 0.51 -1.03 19.35
C PRO A 133 1.79 -0.26 19.10
N SER A 134 2.76 -0.85 18.40
CA SER A 134 4.07 -0.23 18.16
C SER A 134 4.13 0.56 16.83
N ARG A 135 3.40 0.12 15.81
CA ARG A 135 3.46 0.68 14.44
C ARG A 135 2.21 1.43 14.03
N GLY A 136 1.05 0.97 14.51
CA GLY A 136 -0.24 1.57 14.18
C GLY A 136 -0.29 3.07 14.42
N PRO A 137 0.10 3.57 15.59
CA PRO A 137 0.03 5.00 15.89
C PRO A 137 0.84 5.89 14.92
N THR A 138 2.01 5.42 14.47
CA THR A 138 2.83 6.17 13.50
C THR A 138 2.14 6.24 12.14
N LEU A 139 1.57 5.13 11.66
CA LEU A 139 0.85 5.08 10.40
C LEU A 139 -0.43 5.94 10.45
N GLU A 140 -1.19 5.85 11.53
CA GLU A 140 -2.43 6.63 11.73
C GLU A 140 -2.15 8.14 11.70
N ILE A 141 -1.17 8.60 12.48
CA ILE A 141 -0.77 10.02 12.52
C ILE A 141 -0.28 10.47 11.14
N LEU A 142 0.52 9.65 10.48
CA LEU A 142 1.06 9.96 9.16
C LEU A 142 -0.04 10.15 8.12
N LEU A 143 -0.98 9.21 8.03
CA LEU A 143 -2.11 9.30 7.10
C LEU A 143 -3.04 10.46 7.42
N SER A 144 -3.31 10.72 8.70
CA SER A 144 -4.10 11.88 9.13
C SER A 144 -3.44 13.20 8.71
N ARG A 145 -2.11 13.32 8.83
CA ARG A 145 -1.35 14.50 8.37
C ARG A 145 -1.41 14.66 6.85
N ILE A 146 -1.27 13.58 6.09
CA ILE A 146 -1.35 13.63 4.62
C ILE A 146 -2.76 14.08 4.23
N ARG A 147 -3.81 13.44 4.73
CA ARG A 147 -5.20 13.79 4.42
C ARG A 147 -5.53 15.24 4.77
N HIS A 148 -5.07 15.74 5.91
CA HIS A 148 -5.31 17.13 6.31
C HIS A 148 -4.61 18.14 5.39
N LYS A 149 -3.45 17.82 4.83
CA LYS A 149 -2.67 18.70 3.96
C LYS A 149 -2.98 18.54 2.48
N ARG A 150 -3.40 17.34 2.08
CA ARG A 150 -3.69 16.95 0.70
C ARG A 150 -4.98 16.15 0.67
N GLU A 151 -6.11 16.86 0.82
CA GLU A 151 -7.46 16.28 0.76
C GLU A 151 -7.76 15.66 -0.61
N ASP A 152 -7.07 16.14 -1.66
CA ASP A 152 -7.17 15.68 -3.03
C ASP A 152 -6.31 14.44 -3.34
N ALA A 153 -5.37 14.07 -2.46
CA ALA A 153 -4.52 12.90 -2.66
C ALA A 153 -5.35 11.61 -2.50
N GLN A 154 -5.26 10.73 -3.49
CA GLN A 154 -5.91 9.42 -3.43
C GLN A 154 -5.23 8.51 -2.42
N LEU A 155 -6.02 7.82 -1.60
CA LEU A 155 -5.53 6.83 -0.63
C LEU A 155 -6.00 5.42 -0.98
N LEU A 156 -5.07 4.49 -1.12
CA LEU A 156 -5.30 3.07 -1.28
C LEU A 156 -4.79 2.32 -0.06
N ALA A 157 -5.67 1.72 0.73
CA ALA A 157 -5.33 0.86 1.85
C ALA A 157 -5.45 -0.62 1.45
N LEU A 158 -4.33 -1.35 1.52
CA LEU A 158 -4.29 -2.78 1.21
C LEU A 158 -4.20 -3.58 2.51
N SER A 159 -5.16 -4.44 2.76
CA SER A 159 -5.26 -5.18 4.01
C SER A 159 -5.51 -6.67 3.77
N ALA A 160 -5.07 -7.51 4.71
CA ALA A 160 -5.69 -8.82 4.87
C ALA A 160 -7.15 -8.65 5.33
N THR A 161 -7.91 -9.73 5.30
CA THR A 161 -9.28 -9.74 5.85
C THR A 161 -9.24 -9.42 7.35
N VAL A 162 -9.98 -8.38 7.76
CA VAL A 162 -10.10 -7.92 9.16
C VAL A 162 -11.56 -7.71 9.52
N GLY A 163 -11.91 -7.97 10.78
CA GLY A 163 -13.31 -7.90 11.24
C GLY A 163 -13.92 -6.50 11.22
N ASN A 164 -13.10 -5.45 11.36
CA ASN A 164 -13.53 -4.05 11.39
C ASN A 164 -13.20 -3.27 10.09
N ALA A 165 -13.10 -3.97 8.95
CA ALA A 165 -12.78 -3.34 7.66
C ALA A 165 -13.70 -2.19 7.30
N LYS A 166 -15.00 -2.29 7.65
CA LYS A 166 -15.99 -1.26 7.38
C LYS A 166 -15.73 0.03 8.16
N GLU A 167 -15.44 -0.06 9.44
CA GLU A 167 -15.10 1.10 10.29
C GLU A 167 -13.84 1.81 9.80
N ILE A 168 -12.84 1.02 9.40
CA ILE A 168 -11.60 1.56 8.84
C ILE A 168 -11.86 2.26 7.50
N ALA A 169 -12.65 1.67 6.62
CA ALA A 169 -12.99 2.28 5.33
C ALA A 169 -13.77 3.59 5.51
N GLU A 170 -14.73 3.62 6.45
CA GLU A 170 -15.47 4.85 6.82
C GLU A 170 -14.51 5.94 7.34
N TRP A 171 -13.56 5.59 8.22
CA TRP A 171 -12.55 6.54 8.70
C TRP A 171 -11.65 7.07 7.58
N LEU A 172 -11.30 6.23 6.60
CA LEU A 172 -10.50 6.62 5.43
C LEU A 172 -11.32 7.35 4.34
N GLU A 173 -12.65 7.44 4.50
CA GLU A 173 -13.57 7.89 3.44
C GLU A 173 -13.33 7.12 2.13
N ALA A 174 -13.15 5.81 2.25
CA ALA A 174 -12.74 4.91 1.20
C ALA A 174 -13.85 3.95 0.81
N GLU A 175 -13.93 3.63 -0.47
CA GLU A 175 -14.74 2.52 -0.95
C GLU A 175 -14.15 1.20 -0.50
N LEU A 176 -14.96 0.35 0.16
CA LEU A 176 -14.51 -0.93 0.69
C LEU A 176 -14.78 -2.05 -0.31
N ILE A 177 -13.73 -2.77 -0.69
CA ILE A 177 -13.81 -4.01 -1.45
C ILE A 177 -13.31 -5.15 -0.57
N CYS A 178 -14.20 -6.07 -0.26
CA CYS A 178 -13.92 -7.26 0.54
C CYS A 178 -14.18 -8.53 -0.26
N SER A 179 -13.30 -9.51 -0.12
CA SER A 179 -13.52 -10.84 -0.69
C SER A 179 -12.75 -11.88 0.11
N ASP A 180 -13.34 -13.04 0.28
CA ASP A 180 -12.68 -14.22 0.87
C ASP A 180 -12.06 -15.12 -0.21
N TRP A 181 -12.14 -14.71 -1.46
CA TRP A 181 -11.60 -15.46 -2.58
C TRP A 181 -10.09 -15.70 -2.45
N ARG A 182 -9.68 -16.92 -2.73
CA ARG A 182 -8.27 -17.33 -2.73
C ARG A 182 -7.92 -18.02 -4.05
N PRO A 183 -6.70 -17.82 -4.59
CA PRO A 183 -6.25 -18.50 -5.81
C PRO A 183 -6.06 -20.00 -5.61
N VAL A 184 -5.85 -20.42 -4.36
CA VAL A 184 -5.68 -21.83 -3.97
C VAL A 184 -6.51 -22.12 -2.73
N THR A 185 -7.05 -23.34 -2.64
CA THR A 185 -7.78 -23.78 -1.45
C THR A 185 -6.83 -23.89 -0.27
N LEU A 186 -7.20 -23.25 0.85
CA LEU A 186 -6.46 -23.34 2.09
C LEU A 186 -6.99 -24.54 2.90
N TYR A 187 -6.10 -25.45 3.27
CA TYR A 187 -6.38 -26.52 4.20
C TYR A 187 -5.64 -26.25 5.50
N SER A 188 -6.35 -26.35 6.61
CA SER A 188 -5.70 -26.36 7.94
C SER A 188 -5.71 -27.78 8.49
N GLY A 189 -4.72 -28.10 9.31
CA GLY A 189 -4.64 -29.40 9.92
C GLY A 189 -3.90 -29.36 11.25
N THR A 190 -4.21 -30.33 12.13
CA THR A 190 -3.50 -30.54 13.39
C THR A 190 -2.61 -31.76 13.24
N LEU A 191 -1.31 -31.61 13.53
CA LEU A 191 -0.35 -32.69 13.59
C LEU A 191 -0.16 -33.11 15.03
N THR A 192 -0.46 -34.39 15.34
CA THR A 192 -0.23 -34.99 16.66
C THR A 192 0.61 -36.24 16.49
N GLY A 193 1.89 -36.17 16.86
CA GLY A 193 2.85 -37.22 16.54
C GLY A 193 3.05 -37.35 15.03
N LEU A 194 2.65 -38.49 14.44
CA LEU A 194 2.68 -38.75 12.99
C LEU A 194 1.29 -38.66 12.34
N ASP A 195 0.23 -38.39 13.12
CA ASP A 195 -1.15 -38.30 12.63
C ASP A 195 -1.47 -36.85 12.23
N LEU A 196 -1.79 -36.66 10.95
CA LEU A 196 -2.25 -35.39 10.39
C LEU A 196 -3.77 -35.44 10.17
N ARG A 197 -4.50 -34.56 10.87
CA ARG A 197 -5.95 -34.40 10.68
C ARG A 197 -6.23 -33.07 10.00
N TYR A 198 -6.85 -33.12 8.82
CA TYR A 198 -7.29 -31.93 8.10
C TYR A 198 -8.63 -31.44 8.63
N HIS A 199 -8.76 -30.10 8.69
CA HIS A 199 -10.01 -29.42 8.99
C HIS A 199 -10.41 -28.61 7.74
N SER A 200 -11.64 -28.77 7.28
CA SER A 200 -12.21 -27.83 6.28
C SER A 200 -12.44 -26.47 6.96
N ILE A 201 -11.94 -25.45 6.33
CA ILE A 201 -12.21 -24.06 6.72
C ILE A 201 -13.46 -23.61 5.97
#